data_3b6f65075ec70dfdeac8ab029552054f
#
_entry.id   3b6f65075ec70dfdeac8ab029552054f
#
_cell.length_a   1.000
_cell.length_b   1.000
_cell.length_c   1.000
_cell.angle_alpha   90.00
_cell.angle_beta   90.00
_cell.angle_gamma   90.00
#
_symmetry.space_group_name_H-M   'P 1'
#
loop_
_entity.id
_entity.type
_entity.pdbx_description
1 polymer ?
#
loop_
_entity_poly.entity_id
_entity_poly.type
_entity_poly.pdbx_seq_one_letter_code
_entity_poly.pdbx_strand_id
1 'polypeptide(L)'
;QIEIEDGQNLIAYCPEGISRLEPRSDYYYLAFMPVRDSRLTILGAKYELTEENFFFKKVYASNEYIDREVSVTCPDGYVVVLHSKDRR
;
A
#
# COMPACT_ATOMS: atom_id res chain seq x y z
N GLN A 1 9.18 -4.06 -9.31
CA GLN A 1 7.85 -4.26 -8.73
C GLN A 1 7.17 -5.44 -9.41
N ILE A 2 6.73 -6.41 -8.65
CA ILE A 2 6.08 -7.62 -9.16
C ILE A 2 4.62 -7.61 -8.70
N GLU A 3 3.72 -7.97 -9.61
CA GLU A 3 2.30 -8.05 -9.32
C GLU A 3 1.73 -9.41 -9.67
N ILE A 4 0.85 -9.91 -8.79
CA ILE A 4 0.11 -11.15 -9.01
C ILE A 4 -1.36 -10.84 -8.81
N GLU A 5 -2.18 -11.15 -9.82
CA GLU A 5 -3.60 -10.83 -9.79
C GLU A 5 -4.45 -12.08 -9.95
N ASP A 6 -5.47 -12.22 -9.10
CA ASP A 6 -6.58 -13.17 -9.32
C ASP A 6 -7.87 -12.38 -9.47
N GLY A 7 -9.02 -13.04 -9.49
CA GLY A 7 -10.29 -12.35 -9.77
C GLY A 7 -10.72 -11.33 -8.72
N GLN A 8 -10.21 -11.41 -7.50
CA GLN A 8 -10.65 -10.56 -6.39
C GLN A 8 -9.54 -9.72 -5.79
N ASN A 9 -8.30 -10.10 -6.01
CA ASN A 9 -7.15 -9.48 -5.33
C ASN A 9 -6.02 -9.23 -6.29
N LEU A 10 -5.28 -8.17 -6.01
CA LEU A 10 -4.00 -7.90 -6.66
C LEU A 10 -2.96 -7.75 -5.57
N ILE A 11 -1.92 -8.57 -5.65
CA ILE A 11 -0.81 -8.50 -4.71
C ILE A 11 0.37 -7.85 -5.41
N ALA A 12 0.82 -6.72 -4.88
CA ALA A 12 1.98 -6.02 -5.40
C ALA A 12 3.13 -6.15 -4.41
N TYR A 13 4.30 -6.46 -4.92
CA TYR A 13 5.52 -6.53 -4.14
C TYR A 13 6.32 -5.26 -4.36
N CYS A 14 6.58 -4.53 -3.29
CA CYS A 14 7.35 -3.28 -3.33
C CYS A 14 8.69 -3.50 -2.61
N PRO A 15 9.80 -3.52 -3.35
CA PRO A 15 11.10 -3.75 -2.72
C PRO A 15 11.58 -2.53 -1.95
N GLU A 16 12.71 -2.69 -1.28
CA GLU A 16 13.40 -1.59 -0.61
C GLU A 16 13.60 -0.42 -1.59
N GLY A 17 13.41 0.79 -1.08
CA GLY A 17 13.47 1.99 -1.90
C GLY A 17 12.07 2.58 -2.11
N ILE A 18 11.90 3.25 -3.23
CA ILE A 18 10.64 3.93 -3.56
C ILE A 18 9.93 3.15 -4.66
N SER A 19 8.68 2.77 -4.38
CA SER A 19 7.80 2.16 -5.38
C SER A 19 6.61 3.07 -5.62
N ARG A 20 6.10 3.07 -6.85
CA ARG A 20 4.95 3.88 -7.23
C ARG A 20 3.84 2.97 -7.71
N LEU A 21 2.65 3.18 -7.16
CA LEU A 21 1.46 2.41 -7.48
C LEU A 21 0.47 3.32 -8.20
N GLU A 22 0.07 2.92 -9.40
CA GLU A 22 -0.93 3.66 -10.15
C GLU A 22 -2.32 3.40 -9.54
N PRO A 23 -3.19 4.40 -9.47
CA PRO A 23 -4.52 4.19 -8.90
C PRO A 23 -5.33 3.19 -9.73
N ARG A 24 -6.05 2.32 -9.03
CA ARG A 24 -6.88 1.27 -9.62
C ARG A 24 -8.31 1.43 -9.12
N SER A 25 -9.20 1.91 -9.98
CA SER A 25 -10.59 2.14 -9.61
C SER A 25 -11.39 0.85 -9.38
N ASP A 26 -10.86 -0.28 -9.85
CA ASP A 26 -11.50 -1.58 -9.68
C ASP A 26 -11.20 -2.25 -8.33
N TYR A 27 -10.37 -1.61 -7.50
CA TYR A 27 -10.08 -2.12 -6.15
C TYR A 27 -10.51 -1.11 -5.10
N TYR A 28 -11.17 -1.57 -4.06
CA TYR A 28 -11.71 -0.71 -3.01
C TYR A 28 -10.73 -0.43 -1.89
N TYR A 29 -9.94 -1.43 -1.52
CA TYR A 29 -9.08 -1.32 -0.35
C TYR A 29 -7.65 -1.72 -0.64
N LEU A 30 -6.74 -1.07 0.07
CA LEU A 30 -5.32 -1.39 0.07
C LEU A 30 -4.91 -1.77 1.49
N ALA A 31 -4.18 -2.86 1.61
CA ALA A 31 -3.53 -3.24 2.86
C ALA A 31 -2.03 -3.26 2.63
N PHE A 32 -1.28 -2.63 3.51
CA PHE A 32 0.17 -2.57 3.42
C PHE A 32 0.77 -3.46 4.49
N MET A 33 1.54 -4.47 4.07
CA MET A 33 2.10 -5.48 4.96
C MET A 33 3.64 -5.46 4.86
N PRO A 34 4.30 -4.68 5.71
CA PRO A 34 5.76 -4.68 5.73
C PRO A 34 6.29 -5.98 6.31
N VAL A 35 7.39 -6.47 5.75
CA VAL A 35 8.03 -7.68 6.23
C VAL A 35 8.83 -7.42 7.48
N ARG A 36 9.33 -6.22 7.63
CA ARG A 36 10.09 -5.83 8.82
C ARG A 36 9.39 -4.71 9.53
N ASP A 37 9.67 -4.56 10.82
CA ASP A 37 9.14 -3.46 11.63
C ASP A 37 9.89 -2.18 11.26
N SER A 38 9.75 -1.77 10.02
CA SER A 38 10.38 -0.57 9.48
C SER A 38 9.33 0.51 9.28
N ARG A 39 9.72 1.73 9.48
CA ARG A 39 8.82 2.85 9.22
C ARG A 39 8.74 3.11 7.74
N LEU A 40 7.55 2.96 7.22
CA LEU A 40 7.25 3.24 5.82
C LEU A 40 6.83 4.69 5.66
N THR A 41 7.01 5.21 4.45
CA THR A 41 6.35 6.46 4.04
C THR A 41 5.40 6.12 2.91
N ILE A 42 4.13 6.44 3.07
CA ILE A 42 3.09 6.19 2.08
C ILE A 42 2.40 7.51 1.80
N LEU A 43 2.50 7.98 0.56
CA LEU A 43 1.93 9.26 0.15
C LEU A 43 1.00 9.04 -1.05
N GLY A 44 -0.06 9.84 -1.11
CA GLY A 44 -1.01 9.80 -2.21
C GLY A 44 -2.20 8.87 -2.00
N ALA A 45 -2.20 8.06 -0.95
CA ALA A 45 -3.35 7.26 -0.57
C ALA A 45 -4.28 8.06 0.34
N LYS A 46 -5.47 7.54 0.59
CA LYS A 46 -6.46 8.21 1.44
C LYS A 46 -5.91 8.48 2.84
N TYR A 47 -5.17 7.51 3.39
CA TYR A 47 -4.51 7.65 4.68
C TYR A 47 -3.02 7.60 4.45
N GLU A 48 -2.37 8.73 4.58
CA GLU A 48 -0.92 8.81 4.38
C GLU A 48 -0.18 8.39 5.63
N LEU A 49 0.96 7.76 5.44
CA LEU A 49 1.82 7.33 6.53
C LEU A 49 3.12 8.12 6.49
N THR A 50 3.37 8.86 7.56
CA THR A 50 4.59 9.66 7.73
C THR A 50 5.19 9.34 9.09
N GLU A 51 6.29 9.98 9.42
CA GLU A 51 6.91 9.80 10.73
C GLU A 51 5.98 10.21 11.88
N GLU A 52 5.00 11.07 11.60
CA GLU A 52 4.10 11.58 12.62
C GLU A 52 2.91 10.67 12.89
N ASN A 53 2.55 9.81 11.95
CA ASN A 53 1.34 8.98 12.10
C ASN A 53 1.57 7.50 11.78
N PHE A 54 2.79 7.00 11.97
CA PHE A 54 3.10 5.60 11.66
C PHE A 54 2.28 4.60 12.48
N PHE A 55 1.63 5.03 13.54
CA PHE A 55 0.77 4.19 14.38
C PHE A 55 -0.69 4.14 13.91
N PHE A 56 -1.05 4.87 12.89
CA PHE A 56 -2.44 4.96 12.44
C PHE A 56 -2.83 3.70 11.67
N LYS A 57 -3.59 2.83 12.32
CA LYS A 57 -3.86 1.48 11.80
C LYS A 57 -4.59 1.42 10.47
N LYS A 58 -5.42 2.40 10.15
CA LYS A 58 -6.15 2.43 8.88
C LYS A 58 -5.23 2.50 7.67
N VAL A 59 -4.03 3.05 7.84
CA VAL A 59 -3.04 3.08 6.78
C VAL A 59 -2.72 1.66 6.31
N TYR A 60 -2.58 0.74 7.27
CA TYR A 60 -2.13 -0.62 6.98
C TYR A 60 -3.25 -1.55 6.54
N ALA A 61 -4.47 -1.36 7.01
CA ALA A 61 -5.53 -2.35 6.87
C ALA A 61 -6.71 -1.93 5.99
N SER A 62 -6.93 -0.64 5.82
CA SER A 62 -8.14 -0.17 5.13
C SER A 62 -7.86 1.10 4.32
N ASN A 63 -6.72 1.16 3.68
CA ASN A 63 -6.36 2.30 2.85
C ASN A 63 -7.09 2.25 1.51
N GLU A 64 -7.04 3.33 0.77
CA GLU A 64 -7.72 3.46 -0.53
C GLU A 64 -6.94 4.37 -1.46
N TYR A 65 -7.12 4.14 -2.76
CA TYR A 65 -6.68 5.13 -3.75
C TYR A 65 -7.64 6.32 -3.76
N ILE A 66 -7.09 7.50 -4.00
CA ILE A 66 -7.88 8.74 -4.15
C ILE A 66 -7.59 9.40 -5.50
N ASP A 67 -7.52 8.58 -6.54
CA ASP A 67 -7.36 9.01 -7.93
C ASP A 67 -6.01 9.70 -8.19
N ARG A 68 -4.97 9.24 -7.51
CA ARG A 68 -3.60 9.68 -7.76
C ARG A 68 -2.62 8.55 -7.45
N GLU A 69 -1.41 8.71 -7.97
CA GLU A 69 -0.34 7.75 -7.74
C GLU A 69 -0.01 7.68 -6.25
N VAL A 70 0.20 6.45 -5.77
CA VAL A 70 0.64 6.20 -4.40
C VAL A 70 2.13 5.89 -4.42
N SER A 71 2.93 6.61 -3.65
CA SER A 71 4.33 6.28 -3.48
C SER A 71 4.54 5.59 -2.14
N VAL A 72 5.31 4.51 -2.16
CA VAL A 72 5.67 3.73 -0.98
C VAL A 72 7.17 3.75 -0.84
N THR A 73 7.67 4.33 0.23
CA THR A 73 9.10 4.31 0.53
C THR A 73 9.35 3.30 1.65
N CYS A 74 10.10 2.26 1.32
CA CYS A 74 10.46 1.20 2.24
C CYS A 74 11.94 1.31 2.57
N PRO A 75 12.31 1.69 3.81
CA PRO A 75 13.73 1.87 4.15
C PRO A 75 14.50 0.57 4.29
N ASP A 76 13.81 -0.55 4.56
CA ASP A 76 14.46 -1.82 4.80
C ASP A 76 13.49 -2.97 4.49
N GLY A 77 13.97 -3.97 3.74
CA GLY A 77 13.17 -5.13 3.39
C GLY A 77 12.24 -4.88 2.21
N TYR A 78 10.99 -5.23 2.37
CA TYR A 78 9.98 -5.01 1.33
C TYR A 78 8.58 -4.91 1.95
N VAL A 79 7.65 -4.46 1.13
CA VAL A 79 6.24 -4.32 1.52
C VAL A 79 5.40 -5.09 0.52
N VAL A 80 4.47 -5.87 1.02
CA VAL A 80 3.44 -6.49 0.19
C VAL A 80 2.19 -5.62 0.27
N VAL A 81 1.66 -5.24 -0.87
CA VAL A 81 0.45 -4.42 -0.93
C VAL A 81 -0.68 -5.28 -1.50
N LEU A 82 -1.67 -5.53 -0.69
CA LEU A 82 -2.84 -6.29 -1.10
C LEU A 82 -3.95 -5.33 -1.53
N HIS A 83 -4.36 -5.46 -2.79
CA HIS A 83 -5.52 -4.73 -3.31
C HIS A 83 -6.72 -5.67 -3.26
N SER A 84 -7.84 -5.19 -2.74
CA SER A 84 -9.04 -6.02 -2.59
C SER A 84 -10.24 -5.36 -3.24
N LYS A 85 -11.05 -6.16 -3.94
CA LYS A 85 -12.32 -5.73 -4.51
C LYS A 85 -13.47 -5.89 -3.50
N ASP A 86 -13.25 -6.61 -2.41
CA ASP A 86 -14.29 -6.82 -1.42
C ASP A 86 -14.62 -5.54 -0.69
N ARG A 87 -15.87 -5.19 -0.66
CA ARG A 87 -16.37 -4.11 0.19
C ARG A 87 -16.64 -4.67 1.57
N ARG A 88 -16.16 -3.95 2.54
CA ARG A 88 -16.36 -4.35 3.93
C ARG A 88 -17.42 -3.49 4.61
#